data_fe149b5f37f1b9aa87120f642488f19b
#
_entry.id   fe149b5f37f1b9aa87120f642488f19b
#
_cell.length_a   1.000
_cell.length_b   1.000
_cell.length_c   1.000
_cell.angle_alpha   90.00
_cell.angle_beta   90.00
_cell.angle_gamma   90.00
#
_symmetry.space_group_name_H-M   'P 1'
#
loop_
_entity.id
_entity.type
_entity.pdbx_description
1 polymer ?
#
loop_
_entity_poly.entity_id
_entity_poly.type
_entity_poly.pdbx_seq_one_letter_code
_entity_poly.pdbx_strand_id
1 'polypeptide(L)'
;MKFFIACTVSCVLMASPVMAQNGQTGAEQMPMAQPAGVITIKPEQAPLTVTLSGQALAEDDATIRPLVDGVITDILYRAGTTVKKGELLFQIEQDSYRAALEAARAGLDSAKAAVPSAQENLSRYQQLAGTGVTQAQVDMARTDLRQAQAAVSVAEADLRSAEIQLQRTNIVSPITGIAETAQVSIGDLVTAGQADVLTTVTRLDPIFVDLSEASVKMLEMRKRIDSGELSQGAEIDAHLILENGEQYAARGTVESVGRKVSASTGTLMVRVKFANPEQLILPGMFVRVNLTLGQLNAYRIPQLAAKAEPDGTLTVWTLDDEHTAKKLSLRATGTHNNAWVINQGLQGSVPILVDNIDNLQQGTPIKPVAVSINDKGVVIEQAPAESALEPNTAL
;
A
#
# COMPACT_ATOMS: atom_id res chain seq x y z
N MET A 1 -16.04 63.44 29.16
CA MET A 1 -17.30 63.96 29.71
C MET A 1 -17.70 62.91 30.77
N LYS A 2 -17.17 63.10 31.92
CA LYS A 2 -17.71 63.49 33.25
C LYS A 2 -19.11 62.92 33.49
N PHE A 3 -19.26 61.94 34.43
CA PHE A 3 -20.12 62.11 35.59
C PHE A 3 -19.77 61.06 36.68
N PHE A 4 -19.33 61.59 37.79
CA PHE A 4 -19.22 61.02 39.12
C PHE A 4 -20.60 60.95 39.76
N ILE A 5 -20.94 59.90 40.49
CA ILE A 5 -21.84 60.02 41.64
C ILE A 5 -21.32 59.10 42.75
N ALA A 6 -20.85 59.73 43.80
CA ALA A 6 -20.60 59.16 45.11
C ALA A 6 -21.91 59.12 45.90
N CYS A 7 -22.13 58.11 46.71
CA CYS A 7 -23.08 58.21 47.82
C CYS A 7 -22.54 57.46 49.06
N THR A 8 -22.44 58.15 50.08
CA THR A 8 -21.86 57.93 51.40
C THR A 8 -22.86 57.29 52.39
N VAL A 9 -22.33 56.51 53.33
CA VAL A 9 -22.63 56.46 54.78
C VAL A 9 -23.89 55.75 55.25
N SER A 10 -23.78 54.68 56.00
CA SER A 10 -24.17 54.71 57.41
C SER A 10 -23.68 53.54 58.23
N CYS A 11 -22.95 53.83 59.26
CA CYS A 11 -22.42 52.99 60.31
C CYS A 11 -23.55 52.70 61.36
N VAL A 12 -23.86 51.44 61.65
CA VAL A 12 -24.58 51.06 62.84
C VAL A 12 -23.83 49.96 63.58
N LEU A 13 -23.22 50.35 64.68
CA LEU A 13 -22.72 49.42 65.71
C LEU A 13 -23.88 48.79 66.43
N MET A 14 -23.96 47.46 66.40
CA MET A 14 -24.70 46.68 67.37
C MET A 14 -23.75 45.62 67.96
N ALA A 15 -23.47 45.79 69.24
CA ALA A 15 -22.80 44.81 70.09
C ALA A 15 -23.70 43.62 70.38
N SER A 16 -23.18 42.40 70.19
CA SER A 16 -23.81 41.17 70.63
C SER A 16 -22.78 40.25 71.36
N PRO A 17 -23.25 39.47 72.35
CA PRO A 17 -22.39 38.89 73.38
C PRO A 17 -21.59 37.67 72.89
N VAL A 18 -20.36 37.55 73.39
CA VAL A 18 -19.53 36.37 73.34
C VAL A 18 -20.18 35.21 74.05
N MET A 19 -20.60 34.17 73.29
CA MET A 19 -20.85 32.85 73.81
C MET A 19 -19.64 31.97 73.55
N ALA A 20 -19.06 31.47 74.63
CA ALA A 20 -18.01 30.46 74.60
C ALA A 20 -18.56 29.20 73.95
N GLN A 21 -18.01 28.82 72.79
CA GLN A 21 -18.34 27.56 72.16
C GLN A 21 -17.20 26.57 72.35
N ASN A 22 -17.57 25.52 73.04
CA ASN A 22 -16.75 24.34 73.35
C ASN A 22 -15.95 23.86 72.15
N GLY A 23 -14.67 23.52 72.38
CA GLY A 23 -13.83 22.79 71.46
C GLY A 23 -14.46 21.44 71.09
N GLN A 24 -14.94 21.32 69.84
CA GLN A 24 -15.04 20.05 69.16
C GLN A 24 -13.74 19.82 68.46
N THR A 25 -12.91 18.91 69.03
CA THR A 25 -11.86 18.20 68.30
C THR A 25 -12.46 17.62 67.05
N GLY A 26 -12.19 18.26 65.89
CA GLY A 26 -12.47 17.67 64.59
C GLY A 26 -11.74 16.33 64.51
N ALA A 27 -12.48 15.25 64.63
CA ALA A 27 -11.99 13.96 64.17
C ALA A 27 -11.70 14.16 62.66
N GLU A 28 -10.43 14.10 62.26
CA GLU A 28 -10.05 13.92 60.87
C GLU A 28 -10.79 12.66 60.38
N GLN A 29 -11.88 12.88 59.62
CA GLN A 29 -12.52 11.80 58.88
C GLN A 29 -11.47 11.29 57.90
N MET A 30 -10.83 10.16 58.24
CA MET A 30 -10.05 9.41 57.28
C MET A 30 -10.92 9.19 56.06
N PRO A 31 -10.48 9.58 54.87
CA PRO A 31 -11.26 9.37 53.66
C PRO A 31 -11.55 7.87 53.53
N MET A 32 -12.86 7.51 53.53
CA MET A 32 -13.27 6.12 53.38
C MET A 32 -12.76 5.62 52.04
N ALA A 33 -12.06 4.48 52.04
CA ALA A 33 -11.50 3.85 50.85
C ALA A 33 -12.65 3.58 49.83
N GLN A 34 -12.52 4.14 48.65
CA GLN A 34 -13.48 3.97 47.57
C GLN A 34 -13.27 2.63 46.86
N PRO A 35 -14.31 1.82 46.64
CA PRO A 35 -14.18 0.62 45.84
C PRO A 35 -13.92 1.01 44.39
N ALA A 36 -12.89 0.43 43.77
CA ALA A 36 -12.62 0.62 42.34
C ALA A 36 -12.11 -0.67 41.71
N GLY A 37 -12.54 -0.94 40.50
CA GLY A 37 -12.13 -2.07 39.70
C GLY A 37 -10.65 -1.95 39.32
N VAL A 38 -9.92 -3.04 39.53
CA VAL A 38 -8.48 -3.12 39.26
C VAL A 38 -8.18 -4.31 38.34
N ILE A 39 -7.45 -4.06 37.28
CA ILE A 39 -6.87 -5.10 36.43
C ILE A 39 -5.35 -5.12 36.62
N THR A 40 -4.78 -6.30 36.69
CA THR A 40 -3.33 -6.45 36.71
C THR A 40 -2.82 -6.70 35.29
N ILE A 41 -2.09 -5.76 34.75
CA ILE A 41 -1.47 -5.89 33.43
C ILE A 41 -0.03 -6.40 33.57
N LYS A 42 0.37 -7.20 32.58
CA LYS A 42 1.75 -7.76 32.48
C LYS A 42 2.31 -7.45 31.11
N PRO A 43 3.64 -7.42 30.96
CA PRO A 43 4.24 -7.30 29.63
C PRO A 43 3.90 -8.54 28.82
N GLU A 44 3.42 -8.32 27.60
CA GLU A 44 3.10 -9.37 26.64
C GLU A 44 3.58 -9.00 25.25
N GLN A 45 3.67 -9.99 24.37
CA GLN A 45 3.98 -9.74 22.96
C GLN A 45 2.77 -9.13 22.27
N ALA A 46 2.86 -7.85 21.93
CA ALA A 46 1.82 -7.12 21.23
C ALA A 46 2.25 -6.84 19.78
N PRO A 47 1.38 -7.05 18.78
CA PRO A 47 1.70 -6.69 17.41
C PRO A 47 1.77 -5.16 17.28
N LEU A 48 2.81 -4.68 16.62
CA LEU A 48 2.90 -3.28 16.23
C LEU A 48 2.24 -3.10 14.86
N THR A 49 1.04 -2.55 14.87
CA THR A 49 0.28 -2.27 13.65
C THR A 49 0.29 -0.77 13.35
N VAL A 50 0.59 -0.42 12.11
CA VAL A 50 0.56 0.94 11.60
C VAL A 50 -0.46 1.02 10.47
N THR A 51 -1.35 2.00 10.53
CA THR A 51 -2.31 2.27 9.46
C THR A 51 -1.76 3.34 8.54
N LEU A 52 -1.57 3.00 7.26
CA LEU A 52 -1.12 3.90 6.22
C LEU A 52 -2.23 4.13 5.21
N SER A 53 -2.32 5.34 4.69
CA SER A 53 -3.22 5.66 3.58
C SER A 53 -2.45 5.63 2.27
N GLY A 54 -3.13 5.18 1.21
CA GLY A 54 -2.53 5.12 -0.10
C GLY A 54 -3.56 5.07 -1.21
N GLN A 55 -3.07 4.88 -2.42
CA GLN A 55 -3.87 4.79 -3.62
C GLN A 55 -3.61 3.46 -4.33
N ALA A 56 -4.68 2.84 -4.83
CA ALA A 56 -4.59 1.64 -5.64
C ALA A 56 -4.09 1.98 -7.05
N LEU A 57 -3.24 1.13 -7.59
CA LEU A 57 -2.63 1.24 -8.91
C LEU A 57 -2.71 -0.10 -9.63
N ALA A 58 -2.91 -0.06 -10.93
CA ALA A 58 -2.81 -1.27 -11.75
C ALA A 58 -1.38 -1.84 -11.72
N GLU A 59 -1.24 -3.14 -11.90
CA GLU A 59 0.07 -3.77 -12.12
C GLU A 59 0.71 -3.28 -13.41
N ASP A 60 -0.08 -3.34 -14.50
CA ASP A 60 0.29 -2.87 -15.82
C ASP A 60 -0.86 -2.07 -16.42
N ASP A 61 -0.51 -1.01 -17.10
CA ASP A 61 -1.45 -0.16 -17.84
C ASP A 61 -0.89 0.10 -19.23
N ALA A 62 -1.45 -0.59 -20.23
CA ALA A 62 -0.96 -0.54 -21.61
C ALA A 62 -1.86 0.36 -22.46
N THR A 63 -1.34 1.51 -22.82
CA THR A 63 -1.99 2.40 -23.81
C THR A 63 -1.77 1.88 -25.21
N ILE A 64 -2.84 1.60 -25.94
CA ILE A 64 -2.82 1.05 -27.29
C ILE A 64 -2.84 2.19 -28.30
N ARG A 65 -1.79 2.25 -29.15
CA ARG A 65 -1.65 3.24 -30.22
C ARG A 65 -1.35 2.57 -31.54
N PRO A 66 -1.75 3.18 -32.68
CA PRO A 66 -1.39 2.65 -34.00
C PRO A 66 0.11 2.81 -34.27
N LEU A 67 0.69 1.82 -34.90
CA LEU A 67 2.09 1.82 -35.34
C LEU A 67 2.26 2.06 -36.85
N VAL A 68 1.13 2.12 -37.55
CA VAL A 68 1.05 2.37 -39.00
C VAL A 68 -0.17 3.27 -39.27
N ASP A 69 -0.15 3.95 -40.40
CA ASP A 69 -1.24 4.83 -40.82
C ASP A 69 -2.36 4.03 -41.50
N GLY A 70 -3.58 4.52 -41.47
CA GLY A 70 -4.69 3.93 -42.20
C GLY A 70 -6.04 4.13 -41.54
N VAL A 71 -7.07 3.54 -42.11
CA VAL A 71 -8.43 3.61 -41.61
C VAL A 71 -8.74 2.40 -40.75
N ILE A 72 -9.43 2.59 -39.60
CA ILE A 72 -9.93 1.50 -38.78
C ILE A 72 -11.09 0.80 -39.52
N THR A 73 -10.89 -0.48 -39.82
CA THR A 73 -11.92 -1.31 -40.46
C THR A 73 -12.79 -2.03 -39.46
N ASP A 74 -12.18 -2.49 -38.35
CA ASP A 74 -12.88 -3.30 -37.35
C ASP A 74 -12.39 -3.02 -35.94
N ILE A 75 -13.33 -3.15 -34.97
CA ILE A 75 -13.08 -3.17 -33.53
C ILE A 75 -13.56 -4.54 -33.04
N LEU A 76 -12.63 -5.40 -32.62
CA LEU A 76 -12.85 -6.84 -32.44
C LEU A 76 -12.98 -7.28 -30.97
N TYR A 77 -12.95 -6.34 -30.04
CA TYR A 77 -13.15 -6.61 -28.62
C TYR A 77 -14.40 -5.90 -28.09
N ARG A 78 -14.80 -6.24 -26.88
CA ARG A 78 -15.87 -5.55 -26.14
C ARG A 78 -15.28 -4.77 -24.97
N ALA A 79 -15.66 -3.51 -24.84
CA ALA A 79 -15.26 -2.69 -23.70
C ALA A 79 -15.69 -3.32 -22.38
N GLY A 80 -14.83 -3.24 -21.35
CA GLY A 80 -15.07 -3.81 -20.04
C GLY A 80 -14.88 -5.34 -19.95
N THR A 81 -14.43 -6.01 -21.02
CA THR A 81 -14.14 -7.44 -20.99
C THR A 81 -12.64 -7.71 -20.88
N THR A 82 -12.32 -8.87 -20.33
CA THR A 82 -10.93 -9.32 -20.27
C THR A 82 -10.45 -9.77 -21.63
N VAL A 83 -9.34 -9.19 -22.09
CA VAL A 83 -8.62 -9.57 -23.31
C VAL A 83 -7.30 -10.24 -22.93
N LYS A 84 -6.84 -11.18 -23.76
CA LYS A 84 -5.58 -11.90 -23.56
C LYS A 84 -4.44 -11.21 -24.29
N LYS A 85 -3.21 -11.37 -23.79
CA LYS A 85 -2.03 -10.97 -24.53
C LYS A 85 -2.01 -11.60 -25.93
N GLY A 86 -1.83 -10.77 -26.97
CA GLY A 86 -1.86 -11.19 -28.38
C GLY A 86 -3.23 -11.23 -29.01
N GLU A 87 -4.31 -10.96 -28.25
CA GLU A 87 -5.67 -10.88 -28.79
C GLU A 87 -5.84 -9.65 -29.65
N LEU A 88 -6.51 -9.82 -30.80
CA LEU A 88 -6.74 -8.75 -31.77
C LEU A 88 -7.80 -7.78 -31.27
N LEU A 89 -7.43 -6.51 -31.19
CA LEU A 89 -8.30 -5.43 -30.71
C LEU A 89 -8.87 -4.59 -31.86
N PHE A 90 -8.00 -4.16 -32.77
CA PHE A 90 -8.38 -3.32 -33.90
C PHE A 90 -7.74 -3.83 -35.17
N GLN A 91 -8.39 -3.58 -36.30
CA GLN A 91 -7.85 -3.83 -37.63
C GLN A 91 -7.82 -2.52 -38.42
N ILE A 92 -6.64 -2.25 -39.00
CA ILE A 92 -6.45 -1.15 -39.96
C ILE A 92 -6.54 -1.75 -41.36
N GLU A 93 -7.00 -0.96 -42.34
CA GLU A 93 -7.07 -1.33 -43.74
C GLU A 93 -5.76 -1.92 -44.24
N GLN A 94 -5.81 -3.11 -44.85
CA GLN A 94 -4.62 -3.89 -45.20
C GLN A 94 -4.24 -3.85 -46.66
N ASP A 95 -5.12 -3.33 -47.54
CA ASP A 95 -4.96 -3.53 -48.97
C ASP A 95 -3.67 -2.91 -49.53
N SER A 96 -3.33 -1.70 -49.10
CA SER A 96 -2.07 -1.03 -49.44
C SER A 96 -0.83 -1.78 -48.93
N TYR A 97 -0.90 -2.33 -47.73
CA TYR A 97 0.20 -3.09 -47.08
C TYR A 97 0.38 -4.46 -47.75
N ARG A 98 -0.73 -5.13 -48.13
CA ARG A 98 -0.67 -6.38 -48.91
C ARG A 98 -0.05 -6.16 -50.27
N ALA A 99 -0.43 -5.09 -50.99
CA ALA A 99 0.15 -4.75 -52.26
C ALA A 99 1.69 -4.48 -52.12
N ALA A 100 2.11 -3.77 -51.06
CA ALA A 100 3.53 -3.52 -50.77
C ALA A 100 4.27 -4.83 -50.46
N LEU A 101 3.67 -5.75 -49.73
CA LEU A 101 4.23 -7.07 -49.43
C LEU A 101 4.45 -7.88 -50.73
N GLU A 102 3.47 -7.94 -51.60
CA GLU A 102 3.58 -8.67 -52.88
C GLU A 102 4.61 -8.05 -53.81
N ALA A 103 4.73 -6.72 -53.84
CA ALA A 103 5.80 -6.04 -54.56
C ALA A 103 7.21 -6.39 -54.02
N ALA A 104 7.39 -6.40 -52.70
CA ALA A 104 8.65 -6.77 -52.07
C ALA A 104 9.00 -8.25 -52.34
N ARG A 105 8.01 -9.14 -52.33
CA ARG A 105 8.17 -10.56 -52.66
C ARG A 105 8.64 -10.74 -54.10
N ALA A 106 8.01 -10.07 -55.06
CA ALA A 106 8.43 -10.11 -56.45
C ALA A 106 9.85 -9.55 -56.66
N GLY A 107 10.22 -8.50 -55.91
CA GLY A 107 11.60 -7.97 -55.90
C GLY A 107 12.61 -9.00 -55.44
N LEU A 108 12.31 -9.72 -54.37
CA LEU A 108 13.17 -10.79 -53.87
C LEU A 108 13.31 -11.95 -54.86
N ASP A 109 12.22 -12.36 -55.51
CA ASP A 109 12.27 -13.41 -56.52
C ASP A 109 13.11 -13.01 -57.73
N SER A 110 13.02 -11.75 -58.18
CA SER A 110 13.86 -11.20 -59.23
C SER A 110 15.35 -11.18 -58.83
N ALA A 111 15.68 -10.73 -57.58
CA ALA A 111 17.05 -10.73 -57.10
C ALA A 111 17.62 -12.15 -56.99
N LYS A 112 16.82 -13.11 -56.51
CA LYS A 112 17.19 -14.53 -56.42
C LYS A 112 17.48 -15.13 -57.83
N ALA A 113 16.71 -14.74 -58.87
CA ALA A 113 16.89 -15.21 -60.23
C ALA A 113 18.21 -14.74 -60.83
N ALA A 114 18.77 -13.60 -60.42
CA ALA A 114 20.03 -13.06 -60.90
C ALA A 114 21.25 -13.84 -60.41
N VAL A 115 21.22 -14.45 -59.23
CA VAL A 115 22.36 -15.12 -58.62
C VAL A 115 22.84 -16.34 -59.41
N PRO A 116 21.99 -17.29 -59.86
CA PRO A 116 22.42 -18.40 -60.69
C PRO A 116 23.15 -17.95 -61.98
N SER A 117 22.64 -16.93 -62.66
CA SER A 117 23.25 -16.39 -63.87
C SER A 117 24.65 -15.82 -63.61
N ALA A 118 24.81 -15.06 -62.55
CA ALA A 118 26.12 -14.53 -62.12
C ALA A 118 27.08 -15.66 -61.71
N GLN A 119 26.55 -16.69 -61.03
CA GLN A 119 27.32 -17.87 -60.60
C GLN A 119 27.82 -18.70 -61.81
N GLU A 120 26.97 -18.90 -62.81
CA GLU A 120 27.30 -19.61 -64.03
C GLU A 120 28.36 -18.83 -64.85
N ASN A 121 28.23 -17.51 -64.95
CA ASN A 121 29.22 -16.66 -65.60
C ASN A 121 30.58 -16.76 -64.90
N LEU A 122 30.62 -16.65 -63.56
CA LEU A 122 31.87 -16.82 -62.81
C LEU A 122 32.51 -18.19 -63.08
N SER A 123 31.72 -19.26 -63.01
CA SER A 123 32.19 -20.62 -63.28
C SER A 123 32.77 -20.77 -64.69
N ARG A 124 32.11 -20.20 -65.69
CA ARG A 124 32.59 -20.18 -67.10
C ARG A 124 33.94 -19.45 -67.24
N TYR A 125 34.04 -18.24 -66.66
CA TYR A 125 35.31 -17.49 -66.71
C TYR A 125 36.44 -18.20 -65.94
N GLN A 126 36.16 -18.86 -64.83
CA GLN A 126 37.11 -19.64 -64.09
C GLN A 126 37.62 -20.86 -64.85
N GLN A 127 36.78 -21.56 -65.63
CA GLN A 127 37.18 -22.69 -66.49
C GLN A 127 38.01 -22.28 -67.66
N LEU A 128 37.83 -21.05 -68.20
CA LEU A 128 38.56 -20.50 -69.30
C LEU A 128 39.82 -19.70 -68.89
N ALA A 129 40.09 -19.59 -67.59
CA ALA A 129 41.27 -18.88 -67.09
C ALA A 129 42.58 -19.54 -67.59
N GLY A 130 43.43 -18.72 -68.16
CA GLY A 130 44.71 -19.19 -68.78
C GLY A 130 44.67 -19.61 -70.23
N THR A 131 43.47 -19.70 -70.87
CA THR A 131 43.30 -20.11 -72.27
C THR A 131 42.61 -19.07 -73.17
N GLY A 132 42.31 -17.87 -72.65
CA GLY A 132 41.66 -16.79 -73.42
C GLY A 132 40.90 -15.77 -72.58
N VAL A 133 40.90 -15.94 -71.23
CA VAL A 133 40.27 -15.02 -70.26
C VAL A 133 41.34 -14.46 -69.35
N THR A 134 41.28 -13.13 -69.10
CA THR A 134 42.23 -12.43 -68.23
C THR A 134 41.80 -12.57 -66.78
N GLN A 135 42.72 -12.51 -65.80
CA GLN A 135 42.43 -12.52 -64.38
C GLN A 135 41.42 -11.38 -63.96
N ALA A 136 41.58 -10.21 -64.61
CA ALA A 136 40.66 -9.09 -64.37
C ALA A 136 39.17 -9.44 -64.71
N GLN A 137 38.94 -10.25 -65.76
CA GLN A 137 37.58 -10.69 -66.13
C GLN A 137 37.01 -11.70 -65.10
N VAL A 138 37.85 -12.56 -64.56
CA VAL A 138 37.43 -13.48 -63.46
C VAL A 138 37.08 -12.69 -62.20
N ASP A 139 37.92 -11.69 -61.86
CA ASP A 139 37.67 -10.86 -60.68
C ASP A 139 36.42 -9.97 -60.82
N MET A 140 36.15 -9.52 -62.07
CA MET A 140 34.91 -8.79 -62.40
C MET A 140 33.66 -9.72 -62.18
N ALA A 141 33.70 -10.91 -62.80
CA ALA A 141 32.58 -11.87 -62.62
C ALA A 141 32.35 -12.29 -61.15
N ARG A 142 33.41 -12.37 -60.32
CA ARG A 142 33.33 -12.61 -58.91
C ARG A 142 32.67 -11.43 -58.19
N THR A 143 32.97 -10.20 -58.61
CA THR A 143 32.33 -8.99 -58.08
C THR A 143 30.85 -8.95 -58.42
N ASP A 144 30.47 -9.28 -59.67
CA ASP A 144 29.09 -9.37 -60.13
C ASP A 144 28.27 -10.38 -59.32
N LEU A 145 28.87 -11.56 -59.03
CA LEU A 145 28.21 -12.55 -58.16
C LEU A 145 28.00 -11.98 -56.74
N ARG A 146 29.01 -11.34 -56.17
CA ARG A 146 28.86 -10.72 -54.86
C ARG A 146 27.79 -9.63 -54.84
N GLN A 147 27.69 -8.85 -55.92
CA GLN A 147 26.68 -7.82 -56.08
C GLN A 147 25.28 -8.44 -56.20
N ALA A 148 25.12 -9.52 -56.96
CA ALA A 148 23.84 -10.23 -57.06
C ALA A 148 23.45 -10.81 -55.71
N GLN A 149 24.36 -11.39 -54.94
CA GLN A 149 24.12 -11.89 -53.59
C GLN A 149 23.75 -10.76 -52.61
N ALA A 150 24.41 -9.62 -52.71
CA ALA A 150 24.05 -8.45 -51.89
C ALA A 150 22.63 -7.92 -52.20
N ALA A 151 22.26 -7.93 -53.51
CA ALA A 151 20.91 -7.54 -53.94
C ALA A 151 19.82 -8.47 -53.32
N VAL A 152 20.08 -9.78 -53.21
CA VAL A 152 19.15 -10.71 -52.50
C VAL A 152 19.02 -10.29 -51.05
N SER A 153 20.12 -9.99 -50.35
CA SER A 153 20.07 -9.59 -48.95
C SER A 153 19.28 -8.29 -48.73
N VAL A 154 19.37 -7.33 -49.63
CA VAL A 154 18.58 -6.08 -49.62
C VAL A 154 17.09 -6.41 -49.82
N ALA A 155 16.75 -7.20 -50.84
CA ALA A 155 15.35 -7.57 -51.12
C ALA A 155 14.73 -8.41 -49.99
N GLU A 156 15.50 -9.24 -49.29
CA GLU A 156 15.06 -9.95 -48.09
C GLU A 156 14.75 -8.98 -46.92
N ALA A 157 15.53 -7.92 -46.78
CA ALA A 157 15.26 -6.90 -45.77
C ALA A 157 14.00 -6.09 -46.12
N ASP A 158 13.80 -5.75 -47.40
CA ASP A 158 12.58 -5.07 -47.89
C ASP A 158 11.32 -5.92 -47.66
N LEU A 159 11.39 -7.22 -47.98
CA LEU A 159 10.30 -8.17 -47.72
C LEU A 159 9.94 -8.19 -46.24
N ARG A 160 10.93 -8.36 -45.38
CA ARG A 160 10.72 -8.37 -43.92
C ARG A 160 10.11 -7.08 -43.40
N SER A 161 10.52 -5.93 -43.95
CA SER A 161 9.95 -4.63 -43.62
C SER A 161 8.47 -4.57 -43.99
N ALA A 162 8.09 -5.01 -45.20
CA ALA A 162 6.70 -5.06 -45.64
C ALA A 162 5.85 -6.03 -44.81
N GLU A 163 6.40 -7.18 -44.42
CA GLU A 163 5.71 -8.14 -43.50
C GLU A 163 5.43 -7.50 -42.15
N ILE A 164 6.40 -6.81 -41.55
CA ILE A 164 6.24 -6.12 -40.27
C ILE A 164 5.17 -5.03 -40.37
N GLN A 165 5.15 -4.24 -41.46
CA GLN A 165 4.14 -3.21 -41.63
C GLN A 165 2.74 -3.80 -41.78
N LEU A 166 2.56 -4.86 -42.55
CA LEU A 166 1.30 -5.57 -42.65
C LEU A 166 0.88 -6.18 -41.30
N GLN A 167 1.81 -6.78 -40.56
CA GLN A 167 1.50 -7.30 -39.22
C GLN A 167 1.02 -6.21 -38.27
N ARG A 168 1.58 -4.99 -38.33
CA ARG A 168 1.20 -3.84 -37.50
C ARG A 168 -0.18 -3.28 -37.80
N THR A 169 -0.81 -3.63 -38.92
CA THR A 169 -2.22 -3.31 -39.18
C THR A 169 -3.17 -4.08 -38.28
N ASN A 170 -2.74 -5.20 -37.74
CA ASN A 170 -3.43 -5.98 -36.72
C ASN A 170 -2.95 -5.52 -35.35
N ILE A 171 -3.76 -4.69 -34.70
CA ILE A 171 -3.42 -4.13 -33.38
C ILE A 171 -3.88 -5.10 -32.31
N VAL A 172 -2.91 -5.68 -31.61
CA VAL A 172 -3.11 -6.69 -30.57
C VAL A 172 -2.81 -6.16 -29.18
N SER A 173 -3.42 -6.78 -28.17
CA SER A 173 -3.11 -6.44 -26.77
C SER A 173 -1.71 -6.93 -26.39
N PRO A 174 -0.84 -6.06 -25.81
CA PRO A 174 0.49 -6.46 -25.33
C PRO A 174 0.44 -7.21 -23.99
N ILE A 175 -0.64 -7.07 -23.23
CA ILE A 175 -0.86 -7.66 -21.90
C ILE A 175 -2.22 -8.35 -21.83
N THR A 176 -2.40 -9.20 -20.82
CA THR A 176 -3.74 -9.69 -20.44
C THR A 176 -4.32 -8.71 -19.42
N GLY A 177 -5.54 -8.23 -19.66
CA GLY A 177 -6.20 -7.24 -18.79
C GLY A 177 -7.59 -6.90 -19.28
N ILE A 178 -8.19 -5.87 -18.68
CA ILE A 178 -9.51 -5.36 -19.10
C ILE A 178 -9.28 -4.25 -20.11
N ALA A 179 -9.92 -4.38 -21.27
CA ALA A 179 -9.89 -3.34 -22.29
C ALA A 179 -10.97 -2.29 -22.03
N GLU A 180 -10.57 -1.03 -22.02
CA GLU A 180 -11.46 0.11 -21.89
C GLU A 180 -12.25 0.36 -23.18
N THR A 181 -13.15 1.35 -23.15
CA THR A 181 -13.91 1.78 -24.34
C THR A 181 -12.96 2.32 -25.40
N ALA A 182 -13.19 1.89 -26.66
CA ALA A 182 -12.47 2.44 -27.78
C ALA A 182 -12.70 3.96 -27.90
N GLN A 183 -11.60 4.69 -28.10
CA GLN A 183 -11.64 6.16 -28.31
C GLN A 183 -11.76 6.53 -29.79
N VAL A 184 -11.86 5.52 -30.66
CA VAL A 184 -11.98 5.66 -32.12
C VAL A 184 -13.16 4.82 -32.61
N SER A 185 -13.67 5.17 -33.80
CA SER A 185 -14.75 4.49 -34.47
C SER A 185 -14.27 3.80 -35.74
N ILE A 186 -15.05 2.83 -36.22
CA ILE A 186 -14.84 2.25 -37.54
C ILE A 186 -15.00 3.36 -38.60
N GLY A 187 -14.03 3.48 -39.52
CA GLY A 187 -13.92 4.53 -40.49
C GLY A 187 -13.01 5.69 -40.13
N ASP A 188 -12.53 5.76 -38.86
CA ASP A 188 -11.62 6.81 -38.45
C ASP A 188 -10.21 6.59 -39.07
N LEU A 189 -9.60 7.68 -39.51
CA LEU A 189 -8.20 7.71 -39.97
C LEU A 189 -7.30 7.84 -38.77
N VAL A 190 -6.33 6.92 -38.63
CA VAL A 190 -5.30 6.92 -37.58
C VAL A 190 -3.93 7.07 -38.18
N THR A 191 -2.99 7.65 -37.42
CA THR A 191 -1.63 7.87 -37.84
C THR A 191 -0.63 7.24 -36.87
N ALA A 192 0.48 6.74 -37.41
CA ALA A 192 1.51 6.08 -36.63
C ALA A 192 2.07 6.98 -35.52
N GLY A 193 2.01 6.50 -34.27
CA GLY A 193 2.55 7.22 -33.11
C GLY A 193 1.75 8.45 -32.70
N GLN A 194 0.49 8.59 -33.13
CA GLN A 194 -0.40 9.67 -32.68
C GLN A 194 -0.47 9.76 -31.16
N ALA A 195 -0.74 10.98 -30.64
CA ALA A 195 -0.86 11.21 -29.20
C ALA A 195 -2.11 10.55 -28.61
N ASP A 196 -3.22 10.54 -29.37
CA ASP A 196 -4.47 9.95 -28.94
C ASP A 196 -4.37 8.42 -28.96
N VAL A 197 -4.86 7.82 -27.87
CA VAL A 197 -4.86 6.37 -27.70
C VAL A 197 -6.10 5.77 -28.38
N LEU A 198 -6.00 4.55 -28.88
CA LEU A 198 -7.16 3.81 -29.39
C LEU A 198 -7.99 3.24 -28.25
N THR A 199 -7.32 2.70 -27.25
CA THR A 199 -7.88 2.19 -25.99
C THR A 199 -6.76 1.99 -24.99
N THR A 200 -7.12 1.67 -23.74
CA THR A 200 -6.20 1.23 -22.70
C THR A 200 -6.56 -0.19 -22.27
N VAL A 201 -5.58 -1.00 -22.01
CA VAL A 201 -5.75 -2.34 -21.41
C VAL A 201 -5.06 -2.35 -20.07
N THR A 202 -5.86 -2.53 -19.00
CA THR A 202 -5.41 -2.42 -17.63
C THR A 202 -5.43 -3.78 -16.94
N ARG A 203 -4.33 -4.18 -16.31
CA ARG A 203 -4.27 -5.39 -15.49
C ARG A 203 -4.67 -5.05 -14.07
N LEU A 204 -5.80 -5.63 -13.61
CA LEU A 204 -6.37 -5.40 -12.29
C LEU A 204 -6.02 -6.47 -11.25
N ASP A 205 -5.52 -7.62 -11.68
CA ASP A 205 -5.10 -8.70 -10.79
C ASP A 205 -3.68 -9.17 -11.18
N PRO A 206 -2.74 -9.05 -10.24
CA PRO A 206 -2.83 -8.41 -8.93
C PRO A 206 -2.97 -6.89 -9.02
N ILE A 207 -3.39 -6.26 -7.91
CA ILE A 207 -3.46 -4.80 -7.75
C ILE A 207 -2.34 -4.34 -6.79
N PHE A 208 -1.74 -3.19 -7.05
CA PHE A 208 -0.79 -2.56 -6.14
C PHE A 208 -1.45 -1.43 -5.37
N VAL A 209 -0.95 -1.22 -4.16
CA VAL A 209 -1.30 -0.05 -3.35
C VAL A 209 -0.02 0.66 -2.96
N ASP A 210 0.11 1.90 -3.39
CA ASP A 210 1.21 2.77 -3.03
C ASP A 210 0.86 3.56 -1.77
N LEU A 211 1.49 3.21 -0.66
CA LEU A 211 1.33 3.82 0.65
C LEU A 211 2.39 4.88 0.87
N SER A 212 2.00 6.00 1.48
CA SER A 212 2.93 7.08 1.81
C SER A 212 3.18 7.13 3.31
N GLU A 213 4.44 7.07 3.74
CA GLU A 213 4.83 7.22 5.13
C GLU A 213 5.94 8.27 5.30
N ALA A 214 5.87 9.04 6.38
CA ALA A 214 6.88 10.05 6.69
C ALA A 214 8.26 9.41 6.92
N SER A 215 9.30 9.97 6.31
CA SER A 215 10.67 9.46 6.43
C SER A 215 11.17 9.41 7.88
N VAL A 216 10.72 10.34 8.73
CA VAL A 216 11.03 10.37 10.16
C VAL A 216 10.52 9.12 10.87
N LYS A 217 9.27 8.71 10.63
CA LYS A 217 8.69 7.51 11.23
C LYS A 217 9.41 6.23 10.76
N MET A 218 9.84 6.20 9.51
CA MET A 218 10.62 5.07 8.99
C MET A 218 11.98 4.96 9.69
N LEU A 219 12.65 6.09 9.96
CA LEU A 219 13.90 6.12 10.72
C LEU A 219 13.71 5.69 12.19
N GLU A 220 12.62 6.12 12.82
CA GLU A 220 12.26 5.67 14.17
C GLU A 220 12.01 4.16 14.22
N MET A 221 11.28 3.65 13.23
CA MET A 221 11.03 2.21 13.10
C MET A 221 12.34 1.42 12.97
N ARG A 222 13.24 1.89 12.11
CA ARG A 222 14.53 1.25 11.92
C ARG A 222 15.36 1.22 13.19
N LYS A 223 15.38 2.33 13.96
CA LYS A 223 16.04 2.37 15.27
C LYS A 223 15.48 1.34 16.25
N ARG A 224 14.15 1.13 16.27
CA ARG A 224 13.51 0.12 17.13
C ARG A 224 13.87 -1.31 16.74
N ILE A 225 14.00 -1.57 15.44
CA ILE A 225 14.47 -2.86 14.94
C ILE A 225 15.95 -3.08 15.33
N ASP A 226 16.80 -2.08 15.07
CA ASP A 226 18.24 -2.15 15.33
C ASP A 226 18.56 -2.28 16.84
N SER A 227 17.71 -1.69 17.70
CA SER A 227 17.82 -1.82 19.18
C SER A 227 17.27 -3.15 19.72
N GLY A 228 16.64 -3.98 18.89
CA GLY A 228 15.99 -5.22 19.33
C GLY A 228 14.67 -5.01 20.10
N GLU A 229 14.17 -3.78 20.19
CA GLU A 229 12.89 -3.46 20.81
C GLU A 229 11.71 -4.02 20.00
N LEU A 230 11.84 -4.02 18.68
CA LEU A 230 10.89 -4.60 17.76
C LEU A 230 11.46 -5.87 17.12
N SER A 231 10.84 -7.01 17.43
CA SER A 231 11.14 -8.26 16.74
C SER A 231 10.40 -8.27 15.40
N GLN A 232 11.15 -8.14 14.31
CA GLN A 232 10.59 -8.20 12.97
C GLN A 232 10.13 -9.63 12.66
N GLY A 233 8.88 -9.82 12.23
CA GLY A 233 8.40 -11.09 11.71
C GLY A 233 9.08 -11.44 10.38
N ALA A 234 8.97 -12.70 9.95
CA ALA A 234 9.51 -13.15 8.66
C ALA A 234 8.84 -12.43 7.47
N GLU A 235 7.58 -12.07 7.61
CA GLU A 235 6.79 -11.31 6.62
C GLU A 235 6.00 -10.20 7.32
N ILE A 236 5.86 -9.06 6.63
CA ILE A 236 4.99 -7.97 7.06
C ILE A 236 3.58 -8.31 6.58
N ASP A 237 2.66 -8.49 7.51
CA ASP A 237 1.26 -8.78 7.20
C ASP A 237 0.52 -7.47 6.89
N ALA A 238 -0.18 -7.43 5.75
CA ALA A 238 -0.87 -6.25 5.27
C ALA A 238 -2.36 -6.54 5.08
N HIS A 239 -3.22 -5.79 5.75
CA HIS A 239 -4.66 -5.85 5.63
C HIS A 239 -5.20 -4.56 5.03
N LEU A 240 -5.91 -4.67 3.90
CA LEU A 240 -6.48 -3.53 3.21
C LEU A 240 -7.89 -3.23 3.76
N ILE A 241 -8.17 -1.95 3.97
CA ILE A 241 -9.47 -1.41 4.36
C ILE A 241 -9.96 -0.54 3.23
N LEU A 242 -11.11 -0.91 2.67
CA LEU A 242 -11.77 -0.19 1.59
C LEU A 242 -12.33 1.18 2.08
N GLU A 243 -12.76 2.02 1.15
CA GLU A 243 -13.33 3.34 1.44
C GLU A 243 -14.59 3.27 2.31
N ASN A 244 -15.39 2.20 2.19
CA ASN A 244 -16.58 1.96 3.00
C ASN A 244 -16.27 1.48 4.43
N GLY A 245 -14.99 1.26 4.76
CA GLY A 245 -14.52 0.78 6.05
C GLY A 245 -14.49 -0.74 6.20
N GLU A 246 -14.88 -1.49 5.17
CA GLU A 246 -14.78 -2.95 5.18
C GLU A 246 -13.35 -3.42 4.97
N GLN A 247 -12.99 -4.49 5.68
CA GLN A 247 -11.70 -5.13 5.49
C GLN A 247 -11.75 -6.05 4.28
N TYR A 248 -10.81 -5.85 3.35
CA TYR A 248 -10.66 -6.71 2.19
C TYR A 248 -10.13 -8.09 2.61
N ALA A 249 -10.69 -9.15 2.02
CA ALA A 249 -10.43 -10.52 2.46
C ALA A 249 -8.99 -11.00 2.16
N ALA A 250 -8.41 -10.56 1.04
CA ALA A 250 -7.05 -10.96 0.67
C ALA A 250 -6.00 -10.22 1.50
N ARG A 251 -4.99 -10.97 1.96
CA ARG A 251 -3.80 -10.39 2.59
C ARG A 251 -2.86 -9.84 1.52
N GLY A 252 -2.23 -8.73 1.82
CA GLY A 252 -1.21 -8.12 0.99
C GLY A 252 0.19 -8.54 1.40
N THR A 253 1.10 -8.47 0.44
CA THR A 253 2.55 -8.63 0.64
C THR A 253 3.26 -7.35 0.28
N VAL A 254 4.23 -6.94 1.11
CA VAL A 254 5.06 -5.77 0.80
C VAL A 254 6.00 -6.13 -0.34
N GLU A 255 5.78 -5.53 -1.51
CA GLU A 255 6.59 -5.76 -2.71
C GLU A 255 7.89 -4.96 -2.64
N SER A 256 7.80 -3.69 -2.27
CA SER A 256 8.98 -2.83 -2.19
C SER A 256 8.79 -1.67 -1.22
N VAL A 257 9.90 -1.25 -0.63
CA VAL A 257 10.00 0.00 0.14
C VAL A 257 10.88 0.95 -0.66
N GLY A 258 10.35 2.12 -0.98
CA GLY A 258 11.03 3.15 -1.75
C GLY A 258 12.34 3.57 -1.09
N ARG A 259 13.35 3.84 -1.90
CA ARG A 259 14.67 4.33 -1.44
C ARG A 259 14.86 5.83 -1.68
N LYS A 260 13.82 6.50 -2.16
CA LYS A 260 13.81 7.92 -2.43
C LYS A 260 12.73 8.60 -1.61
N VAL A 261 13.12 9.65 -0.90
CA VAL A 261 12.18 10.53 -0.17
C VAL A 261 11.68 11.58 -1.14
N SER A 262 10.37 11.80 -1.18
CA SER A 262 9.77 12.90 -1.92
C SER A 262 10.20 14.23 -1.31
N ALA A 263 10.81 15.10 -2.10
CA ALA A 263 11.30 16.39 -1.62
C ALA A 263 10.17 17.35 -1.25
N SER A 264 8.97 17.17 -1.84
CA SER A 264 7.82 18.04 -1.57
C SER A 264 7.04 17.64 -0.31
N THR A 265 6.98 16.34 0.00
CA THR A 265 6.16 15.81 1.11
C THR A 265 6.97 15.21 2.25
N GLY A 266 8.27 14.96 2.05
CA GLY A 266 9.12 14.28 3.04
C GLY A 266 8.73 12.82 3.29
N THR A 267 7.98 12.19 2.36
CA THR A 267 7.48 10.82 2.51
C THR A 267 8.25 9.83 1.66
N LEU A 268 8.26 8.58 2.12
CA LEU A 268 8.67 7.39 1.40
C LEU A 268 7.44 6.65 0.91
N MET A 269 7.57 5.96 -0.22
CA MET A 269 6.53 5.12 -0.79
C MET A 269 6.77 3.67 -0.40
N VAL A 270 5.73 3.00 0.07
CA VAL A 270 5.73 1.55 0.33
C VAL A 270 4.70 0.93 -0.60
N ARG A 271 5.13 0.03 -1.47
CA ARG A 271 4.25 -0.69 -2.39
C ARG A 271 3.86 -2.03 -1.81
N VAL A 272 2.56 -2.26 -1.74
CA VAL A 272 1.96 -3.50 -1.27
C VAL A 272 1.14 -4.12 -2.40
N LYS A 273 1.31 -5.41 -2.60
CA LYS A 273 0.62 -6.20 -3.62
C LYS A 273 -0.54 -6.97 -2.99
N PHE A 274 -1.70 -6.92 -3.64
CA PHE A 274 -2.89 -7.66 -3.24
C PHE A 274 -3.42 -8.49 -4.42
N ALA A 275 -3.91 -9.70 -4.16
CA ALA A 275 -4.70 -10.43 -5.12
C ALA A 275 -6.08 -9.75 -5.29
N ASN A 276 -6.55 -9.59 -6.52
CA ASN A 276 -7.80 -8.89 -6.83
C ASN A 276 -8.63 -9.64 -7.89
N PRO A 277 -8.91 -10.95 -7.68
CA PRO A 277 -9.59 -11.78 -8.69
C PRO A 277 -11.01 -11.30 -9.00
N GLU A 278 -11.70 -10.72 -8.03
CA GLU A 278 -13.05 -10.17 -8.19
C GLU A 278 -13.04 -8.75 -8.78
N GLN A 279 -11.85 -8.16 -9.01
CA GLN A 279 -11.68 -6.82 -9.56
C GLN A 279 -12.43 -5.72 -8.77
N LEU A 280 -12.59 -5.94 -7.47
CA LEU A 280 -13.29 -5.03 -6.58
C LEU A 280 -12.49 -3.74 -6.34
N ILE A 281 -11.16 -3.87 -6.29
CA ILE A 281 -10.26 -2.73 -6.11
C ILE A 281 -9.90 -2.21 -7.50
N LEU A 282 -10.23 -0.94 -7.74
CA LEU A 282 -9.95 -0.27 -9.01
C LEU A 282 -8.78 0.71 -8.85
N PRO A 283 -7.96 0.89 -9.90
CA PRO A 283 -6.93 1.92 -9.90
C PRO A 283 -7.52 3.30 -9.63
N GLY A 284 -6.82 4.10 -8.82
CA GLY A 284 -7.30 5.41 -8.40
C GLY A 284 -8.05 5.42 -7.06
N MET A 285 -8.54 4.29 -6.57
CA MET A 285 -9.23 4.24 -5.27
C MET A 285 -8.28 4.58 -4.13
N PHE A 286 -8.77 5.37 -3.15
CA PHE A 286 -8.06 5.63 -1.91
C PHE A 286 -8.39 4.55 -0.90
N VAL A 287 -7.37 3.94 -0.36
CA VAL A 287 -7.51 2.83 0.59
C VAL A 287 -6.59 3.04 1.80
N ARG A 288 -6.91 2.36 2.89
CA ARG A 288 -6.04 2.28 4.05
C ARG A 288 -5.51 0.87 4.19
N VAL A 289 -4.25 0.76 4.59
CA VAL A 289 -3.64 -0.55 4.82
C VAL A 289 -3.07 -0.59 6.23
N ASN A 290 -3.47 -1.60 6.97
CA ASN A 290 -2.91 -1.93 8.28
C ASN A 290 -1.71 -2.86 8.06
N LEU A 291 -0.51 -2.35 8.35
CA LEU A 291 0.72 -3.12 8.28
C LEU A 291 1.13 -3.58 9.67
N THR A 292 1.24 -4.89 9.88
CA THR A 292 1.80 -5.45 11.10
C THR A 292 3.30 -5.65 10.92
N LEU A 293 4.08 -4.78 11.55
CA LEU A 293 5.53 -4.65 11.31
C LEU A 293 6.36 -5.64 12.13
N GLY A 294 5.78 -6.18 13.20
CA GLY A 294 6.42 -7.13 14.10
C GLY A 294 5.73 -7.19 15.44
N GLN A 295 6.42 -7.77 16.41
CA GLN A 295 5.95 -7.87 17.79
C GLN A 295 6.91 -7.13 18.72
N LEU A 296 6.37 -6.47 19.72
CA LEU A 296 7.11 -5.80 20.76
C LEU A 296 6.61 -6.23 22.14
N ASN A 297 7.51 -6.27 23.11
CA ASN A 297 7.11 -6.46 24.50
C ASN A 297 6.45 -5.17 24.99
N ALA A 298 5.17 -5.23 25.25
CA ALA A 298 4.39 -4.07 25.62
C ALA A 298 3.30 -4.43 26.62
N TYR A 299 2.79 -3.40 27.30
CA TYR A 299 1.60 -3.50 28.14
C TYR A 299 0.39 -3.11 27.30
N ARG A 300 -0.67 -3.89 27.37
CA ARG A 300 -1.97 -3.51 26.81
C ARG A 300 -2.84 -2.93 27.91
N ILE A 301 -3.14 -1.64 27.80
CA ILE A 301 -4.04 -0.92 28.70
C ILE A 301 -5.36 -0.70 27.98
N PRO A 302 -6.48 -1.23 28.45
CA PRO A 302 -7.78 -1.00 27.87
C PRO A 302 -8.08 0.51 27.75
N GLN A 303 -8.68 0.92 26.64
CA GLN A 303 -8.93 2.36 26.38
C GLN A 303 -9.76 3.01 27.47
N LEU A 304 -10.68 2.28 28.08
CA LEU A 304 -11.52 2.76 29.19
C LEU A 304 -10.71 3.06 30.48
N ALA A 305 -9.53 2.46 30.66
CA ALA A 305 -8.65 2.64 31.82
C ALA A 305 -7.63 3.78 31.66
N ALA A 306 -7.65 4.48 30.53
CA ALA A 306 -6.70 5.52 30.21
C ALA A 306 -7.41 6.75 29.62
N LYS A 307 -7.07 7.93 30.11
CA LYS A 307 -7.55 9.21 29.58
C LYS A 307 -6.49 9.81 28.67
N ALA A 308 -6.86 10.05 27.41
CA ALA A 308 -5.98 10.73 26.47
C ALA A 308 -5.96 12.23 26.75
N GLU A 309 -4.75 12.80 26.88
CA GLU A 309 -4.52 14.22 27.08
C GLU A 309 -4.21 14.90 25.72
N PRO A 310 -4.44 16.21 25.60
CA PRO A 310 -4.21 16.95 24.35
C PRO A 310 -2.75 16.93 23.85
N ASP A 311 -1.79 16.69 24.74
CA ASP A 311 -0.36 16.61 24.44
C ASP A 311 0.06 15.23 23.88
N GLY A 312 -0.90 14.30 23.71
CA GLY A 312 -0.68 12.94 23.20
C GLY A 312 -0.19 11.98 24.28
N THR A 313 -0.18 12.36 25.55
CA THR A 313 0.07 11.45 26.67
C THR A 313 -1.22 10.78 27.13
N LEU A 314 -1.08 9.66 27.82
CA LEU A 314 -2.17 8.94 28.46
C LEU A 314 -2.04 9.09 29.98
N THR A 315 -3.10 9.57 30.62
CA THR A 315 -3.23 9.51 32.06
C THR A 315 -3.81 8.17 32.46
N VAL A 316 -3.10 7.42 33.29
CA VAL A 316 -3.49 6.12 33.82
C VAL A 316 -3.37 6.16 35.34
N TRP A 317 -4.29 5.51 36.02
CA TRP A 317 -4.24 5.40 37.47
C TRP A 317 -3.77 4.01 37.91
N THR A 318 -2.78 3.96 38.79
CA THR A 318 -2.28 2.72 39.41
C THR A 318 -2.42 2.79 40.92
N LEU A 319 -2.17 1.68 41.60
CA LEU A 319 -2.11 1.62 43.05
C LEU A 319 -0.65 1.54 43.49
N ASP A 320 -0.34 2.23 44.59
CA ASP A 320 0.92 2.02 45.31
C ASP A 320 0.79 0.88 46.34
N ASP A 321 1.87 0.61 47.09
CA ASP A 321 1.91 -0.44 48.09
C ASP A 321 0.94 -0.20 49.27
N GLU A 322 0.49 1.04 49.46
CA GLU A 322 -0.47 1.44 50.49
C GLU A 322 -1.90 1.48 49.98
N HIS A 323 -2.17 0.96 48.78
CA HIS A 323 -3.48 0.97 48.13
C HIS A 323 -4.02 2.40 47.87
N THR A 324 -3.16 3.37 47.65
CA THR A 324 -3.55 4.72 47.25
C THR A 324 -3.41 4.94 45.74
N ALA A 325 -4.31 5.74 45.18
CA ALA A 325 -4.31 6.04 43.76
C ALA A 325 -3.11 6.91 43.37
N LYS A 326 -2.30 6.43 42.43
CA LYS A 326 -1.15 7.14 41.89
C LYS A 326 -1.35 7.41 40.39
N LYS A 327 -1.25 8.66 39.99
CA LYS A 327 -1.34 9.07 38.59
C LYS A 327 -0.04 8.75 37.85
N LEU A 328 -0.13 8.06 36.71
CA LEU A 328 0.96 7.82 35.77
C LEU A 328 0.66 8.52 34.45
N SER A 329 1.68 9.16 33.90
CA SER A 329 1.63 9.75 32.56
C SER A 329 2.47 8.90 31.63
N LEU A 330 1.83 8.25 30.65
CA LEU A 330 2.45 7.28 29.76
C LEU A 330 2.27 7.73 28.31
N ARG A 331 3.12 7.26 27.40
CA ARG A 331 2.95 7.51 25.98
C ARG A 331 2.64 6.21 25.25
N ALA A 332 1.52 6.20 24.51
CA ALA A 332 1.16 5.06 23.69
C ALA A 332 2.08 4.98 22.47
N THR A 333 2.45 3.75 22.14
CA THR A 333 3.16 3.42 20.89
C THR A 333 2.18 3.16 19.75
N GLY A 334 0.95 2.73 20.09
CA GLY A 334 -0.13 2.45 19.15
C GLY A 334 -1.38 1.94 19.87
N THR A 335 -2.34 1.45 19.10
CA THR A 335 -3.56 0.81 19.60
C THR A 335 -3.74 -0.55 18.96
N HIS A 336 -4.28 -1.51 19.72
CA HIS A 336 -4.63 -2.84 19.22
C HIS A 336 -5.82 -3.39 20.02
N ASN A 337 -6.88 -3.86 19.36
CA ASN A 337 -8.06 -4.47 19.96
C ASN A 337 -8.60 -3.68 21.17
N ASN A 338 -8.98 -2.41 20.98
CA ASN A 338 -9.50 -1.52 22.02
C ASN A 338 -8.58 -1.29 23.22
N ALA A 339 -7.27 -1.56 23.07
CA ALA A 339 -6.27 -1.31 24.08
C ALA A 339 -5.16 -0.40 23.56
N TRP A 340 -4.61 0.43 24.42
CA TRP A 340 -3.39 1.19 24.20
C TRP A 340 -2.18 0.27 24.38
N VAL A 341 -1.26 0.31 23.45
CA VAL A 341 0.02 -0.44 23.51
C VAL A 341 1.10 0.50 24.02
N ILE A 342 1.71 0.14 25.16
CA ILE A 342 2.71 0.95 25.86
C ILE A 342 3.94 0.09 26.10
N ASN A 343 5.10 0.51 25.62
CA ASN A 343 6.35 -0.23 25.74
C ASN A 343 7.36 0.39 26.73
N GLN A 344 7.07 1.58 27.25
CA GLN A 344 7.97 2.30 28.16
C GLN A 344 7.20 2.87 29.36
N GLY A 345 7.89 3.00 30.49
CA GLY A 345 7.36 3.64 31.69
C GLY A 345 6.69 2.71 32.69
N LEU A 346 6.58 1.41 32.40
CA LEU A 346 6.06 0.38 33.31
C LEU A 346 7.07 -0.75 33.49
N GLN A 347 7.06 -1.40 34.67
CA GLN A 347 7.93 -2.54 34.98
C GLN A 347 7.15 -3.60 35.77
N GLY A 348 7.35 -4.88 35.43
CA GLY A 348 6.71 -6.01 36.11
C GLY A 348 5.19 -6.07 35.92
N SER A 349 4.47 -6.55 36.93
CA SER A 349 3.00 -6.58 36.96
C SER A 349 2.50 -5.30 37.62
N VAL A 350 1.63 -4.58 36.92
CA VAL A 350 1.12 -3.27 37.38
C VAL A 350 -0.39 -3.31 37.52
N PRO A 351 -0.93 -2.99 38.73
CA PRO A 351 -2.38 -2.85 38.93
C PRO A 351 -2.87 -1.53 38.34
N ILE A 352 -3.85 -1.58 37.44
CA ILE A 352 -4.45 -0.41 36.79
C ILE A 352 -5.91 -0.30 37.20
N LEU A 353 -6.32 0.90 37.60
CA LEU A 353 -7.71 1.22 37.89
C LEU A 353 -8.50 1.41 36.59
N VAL A 354 -9.69 0.82 36.53
CA VAL A 354 -10.55 0.86 35.34
C VAL A 354 -11.87 1.60 35.57
N ASP A 355 -12.22 1.84 36.82
CA ASP A 355 -13.48 2.52 37.19
C ASP A 355 -13.20 3.87 37.84
N ASN A 356 -14.13 4.81 37.67
CA ASN A 356 -14.17 6.12 38.34
C ASN A 356 -12.93 7.00 38.09
N ILE A 357 -12.21 6.76 37.02
CA ILE A 357 -10.91 7.39 36.71
C ILE A 357 -11.00 8.93 36.58
N ASP A 358 -12.16 9.48 36.22
CA ASP A 358 -12.36 10.93 36.06
C ASP A 358 -12.40 11.71 37.36
N ASN A 359 -12.81 11.05 38.47
CA ASN A 359 -12.98 11.68 39.75
C ASN A 359 -11.87 11.37 40.76
N LEU A 360 -10.88 10.56 40.36
CA LEU A 360 -9.74 10.18 41.21
C LEU A 360 -8.78 11.34 41.43
N GLN A 361 -8.30 11.47 42.67
CA GLN A 361 -7.22 12.37 43.05
C GLN A 361 -6.01 11.56 43.52
N GLN A 362 -4.84 12.10 43.35
CA GLN A 362 -3.61 11.45 43.80
C GLN A 362 -3.66 11.30 45.34
N GLY A 363 -3.35 10.08 45.82
CA GLY A 363 -3.37 9.77 47.22
C GLY A 363 -4.76 9.33 47.77
N THR A 364 -5.80 9.22 46.94
CA THR A 364 -7.11 8.69 47.36
C THR A 364 -6.96 7.23 47.76
N PRO A 365 -7.39 6.83 49.00
CA PRO A 365 -7.35 5.44 49.41
C PRO A 365 -8.37 4.63 48.62
N ILE A 366 -7.96 3.51 48.05
CA ILE A 366 -8.79 2.65 47.18
C ILE A 366 -8.93 1.27 47.81
N LYS A 367 -10.15 0.73 47.75
CA LYS A 367 -10.42 -0.68 48.02
C LYS A 367 -10.44 -1.42 46.69
N PRO A 368 -9.34 -2.17 46.32
CA PRO A 368 -9.27 -2.82 45.02
C PRO A 368 -10.28 -3.95 44.90
N VAL A 369 -11.04 -3.97 43.82
CA VAL A 369 -11.90 -5.06 43.39
C VAL A 369 -11.33 -5.65 42.13
N ALA A 370 -10.96 -6.93 42.17
CA ALA A 370 -10.41 -7.57 40.96
C ALA A 370 -11.52 -7.69 39.90
N VAL A 371 -11.23 -7.15 38.71
CA VAL A 371 -12.17 -7.18 37.59
C VAL A 371 -11.48 -7.74 36.35
N SER A 372 -12.27 -8.26 35.41
CA SER A 372 -11.82 -8.63 34.09
C SER A 372 -12.54 -7.80 33.04
N ILE A 373 -11.93 -7.65 31.87
CA ILE A 373 -12.51 -6.92 30.76
C ILE A 373 -12.73 -7.92 29.64
N ASN A 374 -13.95 -7.99 29.11
CA ASN A 374 -14.25 -8.84 27.95
C ASN A 374 -13.75 -8.22 26.63
N ASP A 375 -13.82 -8.98 25.54
CA ASP A 375 -13.40 -8.55 24.20
C ASP A 375 -14.16 -7.32 23.67
N LYS A 376 -15.29 -6.99 24.26
CA LYS A 376 -16.10 -5.79 23.95
C LYS A 376 -15.71 -4.57 24.78
N GLY A 377 -14.73 -4.70 25.70
CA GLY A 377 -14.30 -3.61 26.56
C GLY A 377 -15.21 -3.37 27.77
N VAL A 378 -16.06 -4.32 28.15
CA VAL A 378 -16.97 -4.21 29.32
C VAL A 378 -16.26 -4.82 30.52
N VAL A 379 -16.30 -4.06 31.64
CA VAL A 379 -15.77 -4.51 32.94
C VAL A 379 -16.72 -5.55 33.53
N ILE A 380 -16.17 -6.70 33.90
CA ILE A 380 -16.89 -7.79 34.59
C ILE A 380 -16.17 -8.02 35.92
N GLU A 381 -16.91 -7.93 37.01
CA GLU A 381 -16.39 -8.22 38.35
C GLU A 381 -16.05 -9.71 38.44
N GLN A 382 -14.81 -10.04 38.82
CA GLN A 382 -14.44 -11.41 39.09
C GLN A 382 -14.99 -11.81 40.46
N ALA A 383 -15.87 -12.81 40.49
CA ALA A 383 -16.27 -13.44 41.75
C ALA A 383 -15.01 -13.94 42.48
N PRO A 384 -14.90 -13.75 43.79
CA PRO A 384 -13.80 -14.25 44.60
C PRO A 384 -13.68 -15.76 44.40
N ALA A 385 -12.47 -16.24 44.09
CA ALA A 385 -12.19 -17.66 43.93
C ALA A 385 -12.59 -18.36 45.27
N GLU A 386 -13.68 -19.07 45.23
CA GLU A 386 -14.15 -19.90 46.30
C GLU A 386 -13.09 -20.98 46.55
N SER A 387 -12.45 -20.95 47.73
CA SER A 387 -11.45 -21.95 48.14
C SER A 387 -12.08 -23.33 47.99
N ALA A 388 -11.56 -24.14 47.09
CA ALA A 388 -11.92 -25.56 47.00
C ALA A 388 -11.67 -26.22 48.35
N LEU A 389 -12.72 -26.36 49.13
CA LEU A 389 -12.77 -27.27 50.27
C LEU A 389 -12.67 -28.70 49.69
N GLU A 390 -11.57 -29.36 49.98
CA GLU A 390 -11.42 -30.80 49.73
C GLU A 390 -12.63 -31.57 50.34
N PRO A 391 -13.21 -32.51 49.64
CA PRO A 391 -14.17 -33.41 50.27
C PRO A 391 -13.40 -34.35 51.19
N ASN A 392 -13.60 -34.17 52.50
CA ASN A 392 -13.14 -35.06 53.54
C ASN A 392 -13.72 -36.49 53.29
N THR A 393 -12.88 -37.41 52.87
CA THR A 393 -13.22 -38.82 52.78
C THR A 393 -13.10 -39.42 54.17
N ALA A 394 -14.19 -39.69 54.81
CA ALA A 394 -14.26 -40.56 55.98
C ALA A 394 -15.36 -41.65 55.78
N LEU A 395 -14.91 -42.90 55.81
CA LEU A 395 -15.58 -44.21 55.99
C LEU A 395 -15.98 -44.91 54.73
#